data_f6328407d71eb93acb64f1914ca49b63
#
_entry.id   f6328407d71eb93acb64f1914ca49b63
#
_cell.length_a   1.000
_cell.length_b   1.000
_cell.length_c   1.000
_cell.angle_alpha   90.00
_cell.angle_beta   90.00
_cell.angle_gamma   90.00
#
_symmetry.space_group_name_H-M   'P 1'
#
loop_
_entity.id
_entity.type
_entity.pdbx_description
1 polymer ?
#
loop_
_entity_poly.entity_id
_entity_poly.type
_entity_poly.pdbx_seq_one_letter_code
_entity_poly.pdbx_strand_id
1 'polypeptide(L)'
;MENVAIIVGAGSGERFGSYKQVEIINNKPVYQYSIDAFLDTKSFSKIIIAIPKKLINVVAEQLAEDRYKNVILCEGGVSRSQSVYNAFSMISGHQNKIFIHDAARPMINKKTILNLIEFSKKEDAVVLAKKITETVKSVKSNISNFTVDRTNLWISETPQVFNQEVLEKVYDKKLDTIHEYSDEAALAEDCGYDVIIFENKNPNIKITTKEDLSEITKRIDSDNFFGLGIDFHSLDKGDGIIVGGYKIKCDLKSVAHSDGDVLTHAIIDPLCGALNLGDIGEHFTNTKQNKNNSSIK
;
A
#
# COMPACT_ATOMS: atom_id res chain seq x y z
N MET A 1 17.59 -16.42 1.87
CA MET A 1 17.30 -15.12 2.52
C MET A 1 15.82 -14.87 2.35
N GLU A 2 15.09 -14.75 3.44
CA GLU A 2 13.66 -14.47 3.43
C GLU A 2 13.41 -13.00 3.76
N ASN A 3 12.27 -12.46 3.31
CA ASN A 3 11.85 -11.12 3.71
C ASN A 3 10.84 -11.25 4.86
N VAL A 4 11.05 -10.48 5.91
CA VAL A 4 10.13 -10.34 7.05
C VAL A 4 9.76 -8.86 7.17
N ALA A 5 8.47 -8.56 7.32
CA ALA A 5 8.00 -7.20 7.55
C ALA A 5 7.61 -7.00 9.01
N ILE A 6 8.01 -5.86 9.58
CA ILE A 6 7.56 -5.35 10.87
C ILE A 6 6.73 -4.09 10.62
N ILE A 7 5.44 -4.14 10.91
CA ILE A 7 4.52 -3.00 10.78
C ILE A 7 4.34 -2.37 12.16
N VAL A 8 4.76 -1.12 12.31
CA VAL A 8 4.78 -0.45 13.62
C VAL A 8 3.53 0.43 13.79
N GLY A 9 2.64 -0.01 14.64
CA GLY A 9 1.36 0.64 14.93
C GLY A 9 1.06 0.84 16.42
N ALA A 10 2.08 0.84 17.31
CA ALA A 10 1.87 0.87 18.75
C ALA A 10 1.74 2.28 19.37
N GLY A 11 1.96 3.35 18.59
CA GLY A 11 1.90 4.72 19.09
C GLY A 11 0.54 5.10 19.67
N SER A 12 0.54 5.87 20.77
CA SER A 12 -0.65 6.35 21.48
C SER A 12 -1.52 7.34 20.66
N GLY A 13 -0.92 7.96 19.63
CA GLY A 13 -1.62 8.95 18.81
C GLY A 13 -1.88 10.30 19.49
N GLU A 14 -1.02 10.73 20.43
CA GLU A 14 -1.21 11.97 21.22
C GLU A 14 -1.54 13.20 20.38
N ARG A 15 -0.80 13.42 19.28
CA ARG A 15 -1.05 14.54 18.35
C ARG A 15 -2.33 14.38 17.54
N PHE A 16 -2.81 13.15 17.37
CA PHE A 16 -4.01 12.83 16.62
C PHE A 16 -5.26 12.83 17.52
N GLY A 17 -5.09 12.57 18.82
CA GLY A 17 -6.14 12.50 19.83
C GLY A 17 -6.80 11.11 19.96
N SER A 18 -6.42 10.14 19.13
CA SER A 18 -6.89 8.75 19.19
C SER A 18 -5.86 7.80 18.55
N TYR A 19 -6.16 6.50 18.54
CA TYR A 19 -5.34 5.49 17.86
C TYR A 19 -5.52 5.57 16.35
N LYS A 20 -4.79 6.47 15.68
CA LYS A 20 -4.85 6.72 14.24
C LYS A 20 -4.69 5.48 13.37
N GLN A 21 -3.98 4.47 13.85
CA GLN A 21 -3.75 3.22 13.11
C GLN A 21 -5.00 2.37 12.93
N VAL A 22 -6.02 2.56 13.78
CA VAL A 22 -7.32 1.88 13.68
C VAL A 22 -8.44 2.75 13.13
N GLU A 23 -8.15 4.01 12.78
CA GLU A 23 -9.11 4.84 12.05
C GLU A 23 -9.50 4.18 10.73
N ILE A 24 -10.72 4.43 10.29
CA ILE A 24 -11.29 3.78 9.12
C ILE A 24 -11.21 4.70 7.90
N ILE A 25 -10.67 4.18 6.81
CA ILE A 25 -10.71 4.76 5.47
C ILE A 25 -11.41 3.73 4.58
N ASN A 26 -12.52 4.07 3.92
CA ASN A 26 -13.25 3.18 3.01
C ASN A 26 -13.51 1.78 3.60
N ASN A 27 -14.08 1.73 4.80
CA ASN A 27 -14.39 0.50 5.54
C ASN A 27 -13.17 -0.37 5.92
N LYS A 28 -11.94 0.16 5.81
CA LYS A 28 -10.71 -0.54 6.13
C LYS A 28 -9.90 0.25 7.15
N PRO A 29 -9.38 -0.37 8.24
CA PRO A 29 -8.49 0.30 9.17
C PRO A 29 -7.17 0.72 8.50
N VAL A 30 -6.62 1.87 8.93
CA VAL A 30 -5.36 2.43 8.40
C VAL A 30 -4.23 1.39 8.38
N TYR A 31 -4.02 0.63 9.46
CA TYR A 31 -2.95 -0.37 9.53
C TYR A 31 -3.06 -1.47 8.47
N GLN A 32 -4.29 -1.80 8.07
CA GLN A 32 -4.56 -2.89 7.14
C GLN A 32 -4.12 -2.56 5.72
N TYR A 33 -4.14 -1.27 5.33
CA TYR A 33 -3.57 -0.84 4.04
C TYR A 33 -2.09 -1.19 3.92
N SER A 34 -1.32 -0.95 4.97
CA SER A 34 0.10 -1.32 5.01
C SER A 34 0.27 -2.83 4.94
N ILE A 35 -0.46 -3.61 5.74
CA ILE A 35 -0.41 -5.08 5.70
C ILE A 35 -0.71 -5.61 4.30
N ASP A 36 -1.79 -5.13 3.69
CA ASP A 36 -2.22 -5.57 2.35
C ASP A 36 -1.17 -5.29 1.29
N ALA A 37 -0.54 -4.09 1.32
CA ALA A 37 0.51 -3.74 0.38
C ALA A 37 1.70 -4.71 0.42
N PHE A 38 2.09 -5.17 1.62
CA PHE A 38 3.15 -6.17 1.79
C PHE A 38 2.69 -7.57 1.37
N LEU A 39 1.49 -8.01 1.76
CA LEU A 39 0.92 -9.31 1.36
C LEU A 39 0.78 -9.44 -0.15
N ASP A 40 0.34 -8.37 -0.83
CA ASP A 40 0.12 -8.37 -2.28
C ASP A 40 1.41 -8.55 -3.08
N THR A 41 2.58 -8.30 -2.50
CA THR A 41 3.86 -8.61 -3.14
C THR A 41 4.11 -10.11 -3.24
N LYS A 42 3.52 -10.92 -2.34
CA LYS A 42 3.78 -12.37 -2.19
C LYS A 42 5.26 -12.71 -1.93
N SER A 43 6.02 -11.74 -1.40
CA SER A 43 7.49 -11.82 -1.23
C SER A 43 7.91 -11.89 0.23
N PHE A 44 6.97 -11.90 1.18
CA PHE A 44 7.23 -11.95 2.61
C PHE A 44 6.79 -13.28 3.20
N SER A 45 7.68 -13.94 3.92
CA SER A 45 7.38 -15.19 4.64
C SER A 45 6.54 -14.92 5.90
N LYS A 46 6.71 -13.74 6.50
CA LYS A 46 6.07 -13.35 7.74
C LYS A 46 5.86 -11.82 7.78
N ILE A 47 4.73 -11.39 8.32
CA ILE A 47 4.45 -10.00 8.65
C ILE A 47 4.12 -9.93 10.14
N ILE A 48 4.85 -9.11 10.90
CA ILE A 48 4.61 -8.90 12.33
C ILE A 48 4.09 -7.49 12.52
N ILE A 49 2.92 -7.34 13.12
CA ILE A 49 2.38 -6.01 13.46
C ILE A 49 2.48 -5.76 14.96
N ALA A 50 3.21 -4.70 15.34
CA ALA A 50 3.30 -4.24 16.72
C ALA A 50 2.20 -3.21 16.99
N ILE A 51 1.30 -3.51 17.93
CA ILE A 51 0.13 -2.68 18.29
C ILE A 51 -0.01 -2.57 19.82
N PRO A 52 -0.75 -1.56 20.32
CA PRO A 52 -1.05 -1.46 21.74
C PRO A 52 -1.76 -2.72 22.26
N LYS A 53 -1.38 -3.20 23.44
CA LYS A 53 -1.97 -4.39 24.10
C LYS A 53 -3.50 -4.41 24.05
N LYS A 54 -4.14 -3.28 24.33
CA LYS A 54 -5.59 -3.15 24.35
C LYS A 54 -6.28 -3.31 23.00
N LEU A 55 -5.55 -3.21 21.88
CA LEU A 55 -6.09 -3.37 20.54
C LEU A 55 -5.86 -4.78 19.96
N ILE A 56 -5.09 -5.65 20.64
CA ILE A 56 -4.71 -6.96 20.11
C ILE A 56 -5.95 -7.80 19.73
N ASN A 57 -6.93 -7.90 20.62
CA ASN A 57 -8.12 -8.72 20.37
C ASN A 57 -8.96 -8.18 19.21
N VAL A 58 -9.14 -6.86 19.14
CA VAL A 58 -9.90 -6.21 18.05
C VAL A 58 -9.20 -6.42 16.70
N VAL A 59 -7.88 -6.25 16.67
CA VAL A 59 -7.10 -6.46 15.44
C VAL A 59 -7.05 -7.94 15.07
N ALA A 60 -7.00 -8.86 16.04
CA ALA A 60 -7.06 -10.30 15.79
C ALA A 60 -8.38 -10.71 15.12
N GLU A 61 -9.51 -10.16 15.57
CA GLU A 61 -10.82 -10.40 14.94
C GLU A 61 -10.87 -9.83 13.51
N GLN A 62 -10.33 -8.62 13.29
CA GLN A 62 -10.29 -7.99 11.97
C GLN A 62 -9.37 -8.71 10.97
N LEU A 63 -8.37 -9.44 11.45
CA LEU A 63 -7.42 -10.20 10.64
C LEU A 63 -7.70 -11.73 10.67
N ALA A 64 -8.91 -12.15 11.01
CA ALA A 64 -9.28 -13.57 11.11
C ALA A 64 -9.42 -14.28 9.74
N GLU A 65 -9.42 -13.55 8.63
CA GLU A 65 -9.51 -14.13 7.28
C GLU A 65 -8.23 -14.90 6.92
N ASP A 66 -8.36 -15.98 6.12
CA ASP A 66 -7.22 -16.82 5.68
C ASP A 66 -6.12 -16.03 4.95
N ARG A 67 -6.47 -14.91 4.32
CA ARG A 67 -5.51 -13.98 3.71
C ARG A 67 -4.43 -13.51 4.69
N TYR A 68 -4.76 -13.37 5.97
CA TYR A 68 -3.88 -12.83 7.01
C TYR A 68 -3.19 -13.90 7.86
N LYS A 69 -3.27 -15.16 7.51
CA LYS A 69 -2.69 -16.29 8.29
C LYS A 69 -1.19 -16.16 8.58
N ASN A 70 -0.44 -15.42 7.75
CA ASN A 70 0.99 -15.16 7.95
C ASN A 70 1.26 -13.85 8.70
N VAL A 71 0.20 -13.18 9.20
CA VAL A 71 0.31 -11.97 10.02
C VAL A 71 0.33 -12.35 11.49
N ILE A 72 1.35 -11.89 12.19
CA ILE A 72 1.56 -12.16 13.62
C ILE A 72 1.36 -10.86 14.39
N LEU A 73 0.58 -10.91 15.46
CA LEU A 73 0.38 -9.78 16.36
C LEU A 73 1.46 -9.76 17.44
N CYS A 74 2.01 -8.58 17.69
CA CYS A 74 3.00 -8.31 18.72
C CYS A 74 2.52 -7.18 19.62
N GLU A 75 2.71 -7.30 20.93
CA GLU A 75 2.51 -6.18 21.85
C GLU A 75 3.60 -5.14 21.65
N GLY A 76 3.20 -3.89 21.35
CA GLY A 76 4.15 -2.77 21.22
C GLY A 76 4.75 -2.36 22.57
N GLY A 77 5.90 -1.72 22.49
CA GLY A 77 6.61 -1.17 23.64
C GLY A 77 6.21 0.27 23.98
N VAL A 78 6.90 0.85 24.94
CA VAL A 78 6.70 2.24 25.40
C VAL A 78 7.16 3.30 24.39
N SER A 79 8.02 2.90 23.46
CA SER A 79 8.51 3.75 22.34
C SER A 79 8.35 3.03 20.99
N ARG A 80 8.55 3.79 19.89
CA ARG A 80 8.57 3.22 18.53
C ARG A 80 9.68 2.15 18.41
N SER A 81 10.88 2.49 18.80
CA SER A 81 12.04 1.58 18.73
C SER A 81 11.84 0.33 19.61
N GLN A 82 11.26 0.48 20.82
CA GLN A 82 10.92 -0.68 21.66
C GLN A 82 9.88 -1.58 20.99
N SER A 83 8.91 -0.99 20.27
CA SER A 83 7.90 -1.76 19.53
C SER A 83 8.51 -2.54 18.37
N VAL A 84 9.49 -1.94 17.67
CA VAL A 84 10.26 -2.63 16.62
C VAL A 84 11.07 -3.77 17.22
N TYR A 85 11.78 -3.52 18.33
CA TYR A 85 12.57 -4.54 19.01
C TYR A 85 11.72 -5.72 19.48
N ASN A 86 10.55 -5.46 20.07
CA ASN A 86 9.63 -6.52 20.49
C ASN A 86 9.23 -7.41 19.30
N ALA A 87 8.88 -6.81 18.16
CA ALA A 87 8.53 -7.55 16.97
C ALA A 87 9.74 -8.28 16.36
N PHE A 88 10.92 -7.64 16.35
CA PHE A 88 12.17 -8.23 15.88
C PHE A 88 12.54 -9.48 16.69
N SER A 89 12.37 -9.45 18.01
CA SER A 89 12.65 -10.58 18.91
C SER A 89 11.79 -11.82 18.66
N MET A 90 10.69 -11.69 17.86
CA MET A 90 9.84 -12.82 17.45
C MET A 90 10.32 -13.47 16.14
N ILE A 91 11.36 -12.93 15.50
CA ILE A 91 11.90 -13.47 14.26
C ILE A 91 12.86 -14.59 14.59
N SER A 92 12.57 -15.77 14.06
CA SER A 92 13.42 -16.96 14.16
C SER A 92 14.22 -17.15 12.88
N GLY A 93 15.38 -17.82 13.00
CA GLY A 93 16.28 -18.05 11.88
C GLY A 93 17.31 -16.92 11.72
N HIS A 94 18.17 -17.06 10.73
CA HIS A 94 19.26 -16.13 10.46
C HIS A 94 19.23 -15.74 8.96
N GLN A 95 19.85 -14.61 8.63
CA GLN A 95 19.97 -14.12 7.26
C GLN A 95 18.65 -13.65 6.60
N ASN A 96 17.75 -13.04 7.37
CA ASN A 96 16.55 -12.41 6.84
C ASN A 96 16.82 -10.97 6.43
N LYS A 97 16.02 -10.46 5.47
CA LYS A 97 15.84 -9.02 5.23
C LYS A 97 14.64 -8.53 6.03
N ILE A 98 14.87 -7.56 6.88
CA ILE A 98 13.86 -6.99 7.78
C ILE A 98 13.38 -5.66 7.22
N PHE A 99 12.08 -5.57 6.94
CA PHE A 99 11.42 -4.36 6.44
C PHE A 99 10.61 -3.76 7.57
N ILE A 100 10.97 -2.57 8.03
CA ILE A 100 10.32 -1.87 9.13
C ILE A 100 9.47 -0.74 8.54
N HIS A 101 8.15 -0.79 8.75
CA HIS A 101 7.21 0.16 8.17
C HIS A 101 6.22 0.70 9.20
N ASP A 102 5.96 2.02 9.14
CA ASP A 102 4.97 2.66 10.00
C ASP A 102 3.54 2.33 9.51
N ALA A 103 2.72 1.71 10.35
CA ALA A 103 1.29 1.44 10.05
C ALA A 103 0.51 2.71 9.67
N ALA A 104 0.99 3.88 10.10
CA ALA A 104 0.40 5.17 9.79
C ALA A 104 0.77 5.73 8.40
N ARG A 105 1.39 4.94 7.52
CA ARG A 105 1.69 5.29 6.12
C ARG A 105 0.92 4.37 5.16
N PRO A 106 -0.40 4.51 5.07
CA PRO A 106 -1.26 3.58 4.32
C PRO A 106 -1.07 3.65 2.79
N MET A 107 -0.34 4.64 2.28
CA MET A 107 -0.15 4.85 0.84
C MET A 107 1.07 4.13 0.26
N ILE A 108 1.82 3.36 1.06
CA ILE A 108 2.87 2.49 0.51
C ILE A 108 2.26 1.52 -0.50
N ASN A 109 2.85 1.39 -1.67
CA ASN A 109 2.30 0.55 -2.71
C ASN A 109 3.22 -0.64 -3.04
N LYS A 110 2.63 -1.69 -3.61
CA LYS A 110 3.28 -2.92 -4.02
C LYS A 110 4.53 -2.68 -4.88
N LYS A 111 4.46 -1.76 -5.85
CA LYS A 111 5.57 -1.47 -6.78
C LYS A 111 6.78 -0.92 -6.04
N THR A 112 6.57 0.03 -5.12
CA THR A 112 7.64 0.59 -4.28
C THR A 112 8.29 -0.49 -3.42
N ILE A 113 7.49 -1.37 -2.80
CA ILE A 113 8.01 -2.47 -1.98
C ILE A 113 8.86 -3.44 -2.82
N LEU A 114 8.37 -3.86 -4.00
CA LEU A 114 9.13 -4.76 -4.89
C LEU A 114 10.45 -4.14 -5.37
N ASN A 115 10.44 -2.86 -5.73
CA ASN A 115 11.64 -2.14 -6.11
C ASN A 115 12.65 -2.06 -4.95
N LEU A 116 12.15 -1.83 -3.73
CA LEU A 116 12.98 -1.78 -2.53
C LEU A 116 13.57 -3.15 -2.18
N ILE A 117 12.81 -4.25 -2.35
CA ILE A 117 13.33 -5.62 -2.20
C ILE A 117 14.50 -5.84 -3.15
N GLU A 118 14.35 -5.49 -4.43
CA GLU A 118 15.41 -5.69 -5.43
C GLU A 118 16.64 -4.85 -5.11
N PHE A 119 16.44 -3.56 -4.80
CA PHE A 119 17.52 -2.64 -4.50
C PHE A 119 18.31 -3.06 -3.24
N SER A 120 17.63 -3.51 -2.20
CA SER A 120 18.25 -3.84 -0.90
C SER A 120 19.01 -5.17 -0.89
N LYS A 121 18.97 -5.98 -1.97
CA LYS A 121 19.63 -7.30 -1.99
C LYS A 121 21.13 -7.27 -1.65
N LYS A 122 21.82 -6.20 -2.03
CA LYS A 122 23.26 -6.06 -1.87
C LYS A 122 23.67 -5.10 -0.76
N GLU A 123 22.69 -4.47 -0.10
CA GLU A 123 22.91 -3.43 0.88
C GLU A 123 22.60 -3.93 2.29
N ASP A 124 23.36 -3.50 3.27
CA ASP A 124 23.17 -3.88 4.66
C ASP A 124 22.02 -3.11 5.31
N ALA A 125 21.88 -1.84 4.99
CA ALA A 125 20.83 -0.95 5.47
C ALA A 125 20.36 0.00 4.36
N VAL A 126 19.05 0.13 4.18
CA VAL A 126 18.43 1.01 3.18
C VAL A 126 17.26 1.75 3.82
N VAL A 127 17.13 3.04 3.56
CA VAL A 127 15.98 3.83 3.96
C VAL A 127 15.27 4.41 2.74
N LEU A 128 13.95 4.21 2.70
CA LEU A 128 13.09 4.92 1.76
C LEU A 128 13.06 6.39 2.15
N ALA A 129 13.37 7.29 1.23
CA ALA A 129 13.42 8.71 1.54
C ALA A 129 12.97 9.58 0.37
N LYS A 130 12.52 10.79 0.68
CA LYS A 130 12.09 11.80 -0.29
C LYS A 130 12.98 13.02 -0.19
N LYS A 131 13.44 13.53 -1.33
CA LYS A 131 14.23 14.78 -1.37
C LYS A 131 13.37 15.96 -0.95
N ILE A 132 13.94 16.85 -0.11
CA ILE A 132 13.26 18.08 0.29
C ILE A 132 13.25 19.06 -0.89
N THR A 133 12.05 19.49 -1.28
CA THR A 133 11.82 20.47 -2.34
C THR A 133 11.47 21.87 -1.78
N GLU A 134 10.98 21.91 -0.54
CA GLU A 134 10.58 23.15 0.14
C GLU A 134 11.76 23.85 0.79
N THR A 135 11.64 25.18 0.97
CA THR A 135 12.66 25.96 1.69
C THR A 135 12.61 25.63 3.18
N VAL A 136 13.74 25.18 3.74
CA VAL A 136 13.87 24.85 5.16
C VAL A 136 14.49 25.99 5.93
N LYS A 137 13.86 26.38 7.04
CA LYS A 137 14.35 27.42 7.95
C LYS A 137 14.73 26.82 9.29
N SER A 138 15.89 27.20 9.80
CA SER A 138 16.22 27.04 11.22
C SER A 138 15.52 28.16 12.00
N VAL A 139 14.77 27.79 13.05
CA VAL A 139 13.97 28.73 13.83
C VAL A 139 14.32 28.61 15.32
N LYS A 140 14.47 29.75 16.02
CA LYS A 140 14.61 29.83 17.47
C LYS A 140 13.59 30.84 17.99
N SER A 141 12.78 30.45 18.96
CA SER A 141 11.75 31.32 19.58
C SER A 141 10.86 32.03 18.55
N ASN A 142 10.39 31.29 17.55
CA ASN A 142 9.55 31.77 16.43
C ASN A 142 10.24 32.78 15.49
N ILE A 143 11.54 33.02 15.64
CA ILE A 143 12.33 33.90 14.77
C ILE A 143 13.16 33.03 13.83
N SER A 144 13.06 33.29 12.50
CA SER A 144 13.93 32.64 11.52
C SER A 144 15.38 33.00 11.75
N ASN A 145 16.19 31.99 12.04
CA ASN A 145 17.63 32.17 12.30
C ASN A 145 18.42 32.21 10.97
N PHE A 146 18.24 31.14 10.15
CA PHE A 146 18.85 31.07 8.82
C PHE A 146 18.07 30.08 7.92
N THR A 147 18.34 30.16 6.61
CA THR A 147 17.87 29.18 5.64
C THR A 147 18.86 28.02 5.59
N VAL A 148 18.36 26.80 5.80
CA VAL A 148 19.18 25.59 5.72
C VAL A 148 19.41 25.25 4.25
N ASP A 149 20.66 24.94 3.87
CA ASP A 149 20.94 24.37 2.55
C ASP A 149 20.30 22.97 2.45
N ARG A 150 19.35 22.85 1.54
CA ARG A 150 18.59 21.61 1.37
C ARG A 150 19.16 20.65 0.31
N THR A 151 20.28 20.99 -0.31
CA THR A 151 20.86 20.24 -1.44
C THR A 151 21.04 18.76 -1.10
N ASN A 152 21.45 18.44 0.14
CA ASN A 152 21.68 17.10 0.64
C ASN A 152 20.69 16.69 1.75
N LEU A 153 19.55 17.37 1.86
CA LEU A 153 18.54 17.02 2.87
C LEU A 153 17.44 16.16 2.28
N TRP A 154 17.15 15.07 2.99
CA TRP A 154 16.11 14.13 2.65
C TRP A 154 15.17 13.91 3.83
N ILE A 155 13.92 13.62 3.55
CA ILE A 155 12.94 13.21 4.55
C ILE A 155 12.96 11.68 4.61
N SER A 156 13.38 11.13 5.76
CA SER A 156 13.32 9.70 6.03
C SER A 156 11.86 9.24 6.04
N GLU A 157 11.59 8.20 5.27
CA GLU A 157 10.30 7.53 5.23
C GLU A 157 10.46 6.06 5.64
N THR A 158 9.39 5.29 5.53
CA THR A 158 9.41 3.84 5.67
C THR A 158 8.75 3.18 4.46
N PRO A 159 9.16 1.96 4.06
CA PRO A 159 9.99 0.99 4.79
C PRO A 159 11.45 1.38 4.92
N GLN A 160 12.04 0.99 6.07
CA GLN A 160 13.49 0.91 6.27
C GLN A 160 13.87 -0.57 6.20
N VAL A 161 14.96 -0.91 5.52
CA VAL A 161 15.33 -2.31 5.26
C VAL A 161 16.71 -2.58 5.82
N PHE A 162 16.85 -3.68 6.54
CA PHE A 162 18.13 -4.07 7.14
C PHE A 162 18.39 -5.55 6.94
N ASN A 163 19.65 -5.93 6.87
CA ASN A 163 20.05 -7.30 7.14
C ASN A 163 19.77 -7.60 8.62
N GLN A 164 19.24 -8.78 8.93
CA GLN A 164 18.95 -9.18 10.31
C GLN A 164 20.18 -9.04 11.19
N GLU A 165 21.35 -9.49 10.73
CA GLU A 165 22.61 -9.39 11.46
C GLU A 165 23.01 -7.95 11.84
N VAL A 166 22.64 -6.96 11.03
CA VAL A 166 22.87 -5.54 11.37
C VAL A 166 22.03 -5.16 12.57
N LEU A 167 20.72 -5.47 12.54
CA LEU A 167 19.85 -5.16 13.67
C LEU A 167 20.23 -5.91 14.93
N GLU A 168 20.65 -7.17 14.85
CA GLU A 168 21.16 -7.95 16.00
C GLU A 168 22.34 -7.21 16.65
N LYS A 169 23.36 -6.85 15.87
CA LYS A 169 24.54 -6.15 16.38
C LYS A 169 24.25 -4.76 16.93
N VAL A 170 23.28 -4.07 16.30
CA VAL A 170 22.86 -2.74 16.72
C VAL A 170 22.12 -2.82 18.05
N TYR A 171 21.18 -3.74 18.20
CA TYR A 171 20.45 -3.93 19.44
C TYR A 171 21.33 -4.44 20.56
N ASP A 172 22.28 -5.36 20.29
CA ASP A 172 23.26 -5.81 21.30
C ASP A 172 24.08 -4.64 21.89
N LYS A 173 24.38 -3.62 21.08
CA LYS A 173 25.18 -2.46 21.53
C LYS A 173 24.34 -1.36 22.20
N LYS A 174 23.08 -1.18 21.78
CA LYS A 174 22.30 0.02 22.09
C LYS A 174 20.94 -0.23 22.70
N LEU A 175 20.65 -1.45 23.14
CA LEU A 175 19.32 -1.81 23.66
C LEU A 175 18.82 -0.88 24.77
N ASP A 176 19.70 -0.48 25.67
CA ASP A 176 19.34 0.40 26.81
C ASP A 176 18.98 1.83 26.36
N THR A 177 19.49 2.26 25.20
CA THR A 177 19.34 3.63 24.68
C THR A 177 18.52 3.71 23.39
N ILE A 178 17.90 2.62 22.95
CA ILE A 178 17.12 2.60 21.68
C ILE A 178 16.03 3.67 21.63
N HIS A 179 15.50 4.08 22.78
CA HIS A 179 14.46 5.10 22.90
C HIS A 179 14.94 6.52 22.55
N GLU A 180 16.25 6.76 22.50
CA GLU A 180 16.85 8.05 22.13
C GLU A 180 16.87 8.28 20.62
N TYR A 181 16.70 7.24 19.82
CA TYR A 181 16.76 7.30 18.35
C TYR A 181 15.37 7.44 17.74
N SER A 182 15.29 8.26 16.71
CA SER A 182 14.04 8.54 15.97
C SER A 182 13.55 7.32 15.17
N ASP A 183 14.48 6.53 14.63
CA ASP A 183 14.23 5.35 13.82
C ASP A 183 15.47 4.42 13.82
N GLU A 184 15.33 3.26 13.18
CA GLU A 184 16.40 2.26 13.12
C GLU A 184 17.53 2.66 12.17
N ALA A 185 17.26 3.55 11.22
CA ALA A 185 18.33 4.12 10.38
C ALA A 185 19.30 4.97 11.22
N ALA A 186 18.80 5.89 12.03
CA ALA A 186 19.62 6.69 12.94
C ALA A 186 20.41 5.83 13.94
N LEU A 187 19.79 4.75 14.42
CA LEU A 187 20.46 3.80 15.33
C LEU A 187 21.59 3.03 14.63
N ALA A 188 21.39 2.62 13.37
CA ALA A 188 22.43 1.94 12.56
C ALA A 188 23.59 2.91 12.21
N GLU A 189 23.27 4.15 11.83
CA GLU A 189 24.26 5.21 11.58
C GLU A 189 25.16 5.46 12.79
N ASP A 190 24.58 5.57 13.99
CA ASP A 190 25.36 5.75 15.23
C ASP A 190 26.22 4.53 15.58
N CYS A 191 25.87 3.35 15.08
CA CYS A 191 26.69 2.14 15.19
C CYS A 191 27.75 2.01 14.08
N GLY A 192 27.84 2.98 13.16
CA GLY A 192 28.85 3.05 12.10
C GLY A 192 28.48 2.27 10.84
N TYR A 193 27.21 1.99 10.61
CA TYR A 193 26.74 1.40 9.35
C TYR A 193 26.37 2.48 8.32
N ASP A 194 26.74 2.24 7.07
CA ASP A 194 26.26 3.06 5.95
C ASP A 194 24.78 2.74 5.69
N VAL A 195 23.91 3.75 5.75
CA VAL A 195 22.49 3.65 5.42
C VAL A 195 22.24 4.25 4.05
N ILE A 196 21.91 3.41 3.10
CA ILE A 196 21.76 3.82 1.70
C ILE A 196 20.36 4.40 1.47
N ILE A 197 20.28 5.55 0.79
CA ILE A 197 19.01 6.20 0.45
C ILE A 197 18.42 5.54 -0.80
N PHE A 198 17.15 5.11 -0.73
CA PHE A 198 16.32 4.77 -1.87
C PHE A 198 15.27 5.86 -2.09
N GLU A 199 15.36 6.57 -3.20
CA GLU A 199 14.47 7.69 -3.50
C GLU A 199 13.02 7.21 -3.73
N ASN A 200 12.09 7.75 -2.96
CA ASN A 200 10.67 7.56 -3.16
C ASN A 200 10.08 8.66 -4.06
N LYS A 201 9.48 8.26 -5.18
CA LYS A 201 8.79 9.15 -6.11
C LYS A 201 7.26 9.12 -5.95
N ASN A 202 6.74 8.25 -5.08
CA ASN A 202 5.31 8.08 -4.84
C ASN A 202 4.87 8.78 -3.54
N PRO A 203 3.59 9.18 -3.43
CA PRO A 203 3.06 9.63 -2.16
C PRO A 203 3.18 8.54 -1.08
N ASN A 204 3.69 8.91 0.10
CA ASN A 204 3.83 8.00 1.25
C ASN A 204 3.65 8.79 2.55
N ILE A 205 2.56 9.53 2.61
CA ILE A 205 2.25 10.46 3.71
C ILE A 205 2.04 9.69 5.01
N LYS A 206 2.64 10.19 6.10
CA LYS A 206 2.42 9.66 7.45
C LYS A 206 1.26 10.39 8.11
N ILE A 207 0.20 9.67 8.47
CA ILE A 207 -0.89 10.21 9.27
C ILE A 207 -0.35 10.64 10.62
N THR A 208 -0.38 11.94 10.88
CA THR A 208 0.06 12.55 12.13
C THR A 208 -1.06 13.36 12.77
N THR A 209 -1.88 14.00 11.95
CA THR A 209 -3.03 14.83 12.32
C THR A 209 -4.32 14.32 11.64
N LYS A 210 -5.47 14.90 11.99
CA LYS A 210 -6.75 14.60 11.33
C LYS A 210 -6.80 15.14 9.90
N GLU A 211 -6.08 16.22 9.64
CA GLU A 211 -5.92 16.80 8.31
C GLU A 211 -5.20 15.83 7.37
N ASP A 212 -4.12 15.18 7.85
CA ASP A 212 -3.41 14.15 7.08
C ASP A 212 -4.36 12.98 6.74
N LEU A 213 -5.19 12.54 7.69
CA LEU A 213 -6.18 11.49 7.44
C LEU A 213 -7.16 11.89 6.35
N SER A 214 -7.70 13.13 6.42
CA SER A 214 -8.62 13.65 5.41
C SER A 214 -7.98 13.74 4.02
N GLU A 215 -6.72 14.18 3.94
CA GLU A 215 -5.97 14.25 2.69
C GLU A 215 -5.77 12.86 2.09
N ILE A 216 -5.36 11.90 2.91
CA ILE A 216 -5.12 10.52 2.48
C ILE A 216 -6.42 9.86 2.04
N THR A 217 -7.52 10.06 2.78
CA THR A 217 -8.85 9.55 2.38
C THR A 217 -9.23 10.04 0.99
N LYS A 218 -9.10 11.35 0.72
CA LYS A 218 -9.38 11.90 -0.61
C LYS A 218 -8.49 11.30 -1.71
N ARG A 219 -7.21 11.02 -1.42
CA ARG A 219 -6.29 10.41 -2.39
C ARG A 219 -6.64 8.95 -2.67
N ILE A 220 -7.02 8.20 -1.65
CA ILE A 220 -7.49 6.81 -1.81
C ILE A 220 -8.84 6.78 -2.53
N ASP A 221 -9.74 7.76 -2.26
CA ASP A 221 -11.02 7.89 -2.94
C ASP A 221 -10.86 8.29 -4.41
N SER A 222 -9.77 8.99 -4.78
CA SER A 222 -9.50 9.36 -6.17
C SER A 222 -9.14 8.16 -7.07
N ASP A 223 -8.90 6.98 -6.50
CA ASP A 223 -8.76 5.73 -7.24
C ASP A 223 -10.13 5.10 -7.60
N ASN A 224 -11.25 5.82 -7.37
CA ASN A 224 -12.54 5.44 -7.91
C ASN A 224 -12.57 5.76 -9.42
N PHE A 225 -12.72 4.72 -10.20
CA PHE A 225 -12.87 4.83 -11.63
C PHE A 225 -14.35 4.95 -11.98
N PHE A 226 -14.67 5.88 -12.88
CA PHE A 226 -16.02 6.04 -13.40
C PHE A 226 -15.99 5.83 -14.91
N GLY A 227 -16.94 5.08 -15.40
CA GLY A 227 -17.14 4.89 -16.84
C GLY A 227 -18.61 5.04 -17.19
N LEU A 228 -18.89 5.57 -18.37
CA LEU A 228 -20.22 5.63 -18.95
C LEU A 228 -20.21 4.80 -20.24
N GLY A 229 -21.13 3.86 -20.36
CA GLY A 229 -21.30 3.06 -21.59
C GLY A 229 -22.73 3.21 -22.10
N ILE A 230 -22.82 3.36 -23.41
CA ILE A 230 -24.09 3.44 -24.14
C ILE A 230 -23.91 2.64 -25.41
N ASP A 231 -24.82 1.69 -25.66
CA ASP A 231 -24.82 0.93 -26.91
C ASP A 231 -26.21 0.93 -27.57
N PHE A 232 -26.23 0.91 -28.89
CA PHE A 232 -27.43 0.96 -29.71
C PHE A 232 -27.36 -0.09 -30.81
N HIS A 233 -28.38 -0.98 -30.87
CA HIS A 233 -28.51 -1.90 -31.94
C HIS A 233 -29.78 -1.61 -32.76
N SER A 234 -29.64 -1.61 -34.09
CA SER A 234 -30.81 -1.61 -35.00
C SER A 234 -31.55 -2.95 -34.84
N LEU A 235 -32.85 -2.90 -35.00
CA LEU A 235 -33.71 -4.10 -34.96
C LEU A 235 -34.23 -4.41 -36.36
N ASP A 236 -34.33 -5.70 -36.68
CA ASP A 236 -34.93 -6.24 -37.88
C ASP A 236 -35.91 -7.38 -37.49
N LYS A 237 -36.71 -7.87 -38.41
CA LYS A 237 -37.59 -9.01 -38.19
C LYS A 237 -36.78 -10.25 -37.83
N GLY A 238 -37.19 -10.95 -36.79
CA GLY A 238 -36.46 -12.11 -36.26
C GLY A 238 -37.29 -12.92 -35.28
N ASP A 239 -36.59 -13.74 -34.47
CA ASP A 239 -37.19 -14.70 -33.54
C ASP A 239 -36.78 -14.45 -32.08
N GLY A 240 -36.20 -13.29 -31.79
CA GLY A 240 -35.80 -12.86 -30.46
C GLY A 240 -34.58 -11.97 -30.42
N ILE A 241 -34.44 -11.18 -29.34
CA ILE A 241 -33.30 -10.34 -29.01
C ILE A 241 -32.55 -10.92 -27.82
N ILE A 242 -31.22 -10.71 -27.78
CA ILE A 242 -30.37 -11.13 -26.67
C ILE A 242 -30.11 -9.90 -25.77
N VAL A 243 -30.35 -10.06 -24.46
CA VAL A 243 -30.12 -9.06 -23.46
C VAL A 243 -29.48 -9.70 -22.23
N GLY A 244 -28.21 -9.38 -21.92
CA GLY A 244 -27.49 -10.00 -20.81
C GLY A 244 -27.33 -11.52 -20.93
N GLY A 245 -27.14 -12.04 -22.16
CA GLY A 245 -27.02 -13.45 -22.47
C GLY A 245 -28.37 -14.20 -22.53
N TYR A 246 -29.49 -13.51 -22.27
CA TYR A 246 -30.79 -14.12 -22.25
C TYR A 246 -31.58 -13.81 -23.53
N LYS A 247 -32.08 -14.86 -24.24
CA LYS A 247 -32.89 -14.67 -25.45
C LYS A 247 -34.35 -14.36 -25.08
N ILE A 248 -34.80 -13.14 -25.37
CA ILE A 248 -36.19 -12.72 -25.25
C ILE A 248 -36.90 -13.03 -26.56
N LYS A 249 -37.87 -13.92 -26.53
CA LYS A 249 -38.66 -14.28 -27.72
C LYS A 249 -39.60 -13.16 -28.15
N CYS A 250 -39.41 -12.67 -29.37
CA CYS A 250 -40.26 -11.65 -30.02
C CYS A 250 -40.02 -11.70 -31.54
N ASP A 251 -40.80 -10.97 -32.31
CA ASP A 251 -40.71 -10.92 -33.79
C ASP A 251 -39.57 -10.00 -34.30
N LEU A 252 -38.58 -9.71 -33.43
CA LEU A 252 -37.42 -8.83 -33.69
C LEU A 252 -36.11 -9.55 -33.38
N LYS A 253 -35.02 -9.14 -34.03
CA LYS A 253 -33.64 -9.50 -33.73
C LYS A 253 -32.75 -8.31 -33.81
N SER A 254 -31.65 -8.27 -33.04
CA SER A 254 -30.60 -7.24 -33.16
C SER A 254 -29.83 -7.43 -34.48
N VAL A 255 -29.56 -6.31 -35.18
CA VAL A 255 -28.64 -6.27 -36.32
C VAL A 255 -27.26 -5.90 -35.77
N ALA A 256 -26.40 -6.88 -35.55
CA ALA A 256 -25.09 -6.69 -35.00
C ALA A 256 -24.05 -7.59 -35.69
N HIS A 257 -22.78 -7.25 -35.50
CA HIS A 257 -21.62 -8.06 -35.96
C HIS A 257 -21.19 -9.13 -34.97
N SER A 258 -21.72 -9.10 -33.75
CA SER A 258 -21.52 -10.04 -32.65
C SER A 258 -22.80 -10.83 -32.35
N ASP A 259 -22.99 -11.25 -31.10
CA ASP A 259 -24.24 -11.89 -30.61
C ASP A 259 -25.41 -10.89 -30.47
N GLY A 260 -25.17 -9.61 -30.66
CA GLY A 260 -26.18 -8.54 -30.59
C GLY A 260 -26.66 -8.23 -29.17
N ASP A 261 -25.91 -8.59 -28.15
CA ASP A 261 -26.23 -8.34 -26.76
C ASP A 261 -25.91 -6.90 -26.34
N VAL A 262 -26.88 -6.01 -26.55
CA VAL A 262 -26.75 -4.58 -26.28
C VAL A 262 -26.45 -4.26 -24.79
N LEU A 263 -26.98 -5.08 -23.86
CA LEU A 263 -26.73 -4.86 -22.43
C LEU A 263 -25.29 -5.20 -22.07
N THR A 264 -24.78 -6.33 -22.54
CA THR A 264 -23.39 -6.74 -22.27
C THR A 264 -22.39 -5.75 -22.87
N HIS A 265 -22.62 -5.24 -24.09
CA HIS A 265 -21.78 -4.21 -24.69
C HIS A 265 -21.82 -2.90 -23.88
N ALA A 266 -23.02 -2.45 -23.49
CA ALA A 266 -23.20 -1.24 -22.66
C ALA A 266 -22.58 -1.36 -21.25
N ILE A 267 -22.27 -2.58 -20.76
CA ILE A 267 -21.55 -2.82 -19.50
C ILE A 267 -20.03 -2.88 -19.71
N ILE A 268 -19.55 -3.45 -20.82
CA ILE A 268 -18.12 -3.59 -21.10
C ILE A 268 -17.48 -2.23 -21.36
N ASP A 269 -18.12 -1.38 -22.17
CA ASP A 269 -17.60 -0.05 -22.52
C ASP A 269 -17.28 0.83 -21.29
N PRO A 270 -18.14 0.97 -20.28
CA PRO A 270 -17.79 1.75 -19.09
C PRO A 270 -16.66 1.14 -18.27
N LEU A 271 -16.52 -0.19 -18.25
CA LEU A 271 -15.41 -0.84 -17.60
C LEU A 271 -14.09 -0.53 -18.32
N CYS A 272 -14.07 -0.63 -19.64
CA CYS A 272 -12.90 -0.26 -20.44
C CYS A 272 -12.56 1.22 -20.28
N GLY A 273 -13.55 2.12 -20.37
CA GLY A 273 -13.37 3.56 -20.21
C GLY A 273 -12.87 3.94 -18.81
N ALA A 274 -13.45 3.37 -17.77
CA ALA A 274 -13.02 3.59 -16.37
C ALA A 274 -11.55 3.16 -16.13
N LEU A 275 -11.10 2.08 -16.78
CA LEU A 275 -9.74 1.55 -16.67
C LEU A 275 -8.76 2.12 -17.68
N ASN A 276 -9.21 3.07 -18.54
CA ASN A 276 -8.43 3.66 -19.63
C ASN A 276 -7.87 2.60 -20.60
N LEU A 277 -8.72 1.59 -20.91
CA LEU A 277 -8.40 0.49 -21.81
C LEU A 277 -8.95 0.65 -23.23
N GLY A 278 -9.46 1.84 -23.59
CA GLY A 278 -10.15 2.08 -24.87
C GLY A 278 -11.60 1.64 -24.83
N ASP A 279 -12.14 1.17 -25.96
CA ASP A 279 -13.53 0.69 -26.10
C ASP A 279 -13.59 -0.80 -26.49
N ILE A 280 -14.80 -1.37 -26.48
CA ILE A 280 -15.01 -2.78 -26.84
C ILE A 280 -14.56 -3.08 -28.28
N GLY A 281 -14.63 -2.12 -29.20
CA GLY A 281 -14.23 -2.28 -30.60
C GLY A 281 -12.72 -2.41 -30.77
N GLU A 282 -11.93 -1.79 -29.90
CA GLU A 282 -10.46 -1.97 -29.86
C GLU A 282 -10.07 -3.38 -29.40
N HIS A 283 -10.79 -3.95 -28.44
CA HIS A 283 -10.52 -5.29 -27.89
C HIS A 283 -11.06 -6.42 -28.75
N PHE A 284 -12.22 -6.21 -29.38
CA PHE A 284 -12.92 -7.20 -30.22
C PHE A 284 -13.10 -6.69 -31.64
N THR A 285 -11.97 -6.55 -32.34
CA THR A 285 -11.97 -6.09 -33.74
C THR A 285 -12.81 -6.99 -34.63
N ASN A 286 -13.49 -6.37 -35.62
CA ASN A 286 -14.37 -7.04 -36.61
C ASN A 286 -13.57 -7.95 -37.56
N THR A 287 -12.96 -9.02 -37.05
CA THR A 287 -12.28 -10.04 -37.86
C THR A 287 -13.20 -11.23 -38.11
N LYS A 288 -12.93 -11.99 -39.19
CA LYS A 288 -13.67 -13.22 -39.49
C LYS A 288 -13.66 -14.25 -38.35
N GLN A 289 -12.65 -14.18 -37.46
CA GLN A 289 -12.50 -15.07 -36.30
C GLN A 289 -13.44 -14.69 -35.14
N ASN A 290 -13.82 -13.42 -35.03
CA ASN A 290 -14.69 -12.92 -33.96
C ASN A 290 -16.17 -12.87 -34.35
N LYS A 291 -16.51 -13.15 -35.62
CA LYS A 291 -17.91 -13.33 -36.03
C LYS A 291 -18.52 -14.53 -35.34
N ASN A 292 -19.60 -14.30 -34.59
CA ASN A 292 -20.37 -15.30 -33.81
C ASN A 292 -19.76 -15.71 -32.44
N ASN A 293 -18.80 -14.99 -31.89
CA ASN A 293 -18.45 -15.21 -30.50
C ASN A 293 -19.47 -14.56 -29.57
N SER A 294 -19.92 -15.29 -28.57
CA SER A 294 -20.77 -14.74 -27.52
C SER A 294 -19.97 -13.73 -26.68
N SER A 295 -20.58 -12.57 -26.39
CA SER A 295 -20.02 -11.55 -25.51
C SER A 295 -19.87 -12.04 -24.05
N ILE A 296 -20.49 -13.19 -23.73
CA ILE A 296 -20.43 -13.83 -22.42
C ILE A 296 -19.62 -15.13 -22.57
N LYS A 297 -18.32 -15.06 -22.38
CA LYS A 297 -17.45 -16.22 -22.18
C LYS A 297 -16.51 -15.99 -21.00
#